data_7981c600406d9258bff081cd923e1c5b
#
_entry.id   7981c600406d9258bff081cd923e1c5b
#
_cell.length_a   1.000
_cell.length_b   1.000
_cell.length_c   1.000
_cell.angle_alpha   90.00
_cell.angle_beta   90.00
_cell.angle_gamma   90.00
#
_symmetry.space_group_name_H-M   'P 1'
#
loop_
_entity.id
_entity.type
_entity.pdbx_description
1 polymer ?
#
loop_
_entity_poly.entity_id
_entity_poly.type
_entity_poly.pdbx_seq_one_letter_code
_entity_poly.pdbx_strand_id
1 'polypeptide(L)'
;MGVAGSGKTTFGRALAAALQWPFVDADDYHSPQNVAKMRSGTPLTDADRVPWLASLHARIVRALDRREPLVLACSALKEQYRRALVDGTARVRFVYLTAPESTLRERLATRPDHFARPNLLESQLATLEPPADALTIDATQRPEQVVDQIRREFGL
;
A
#
# COMPACT_ATOMS: atom_id res chain seq x y z
N MET A 1 3.16 -0.70 2.61
CA MET A 1 2.33 -1.75 1.99
C MET A 1 1.55 -2.53 3.07
N GLY A 2 0.63 -3.40 2.70
CA GLY A 2 -0.14 -4.22 3.63
C GLY A 2 -1.58 -4.43 3.17
N VAL A 3 -2.34 -5.25 3.91
CA VAL A 3 -3.73 -5.61 3.59
C VAL A 3 -4.72 -4.46 3.82
N ALA A 4 -5.96 -4.64 3.42
CA ALA A 4 -7.05 -3.70 3.73
C ALA A 4 -7.19 -3.53 5.25
N GLY A 5 -7.47 -2.33 5.70
CA GLY A 5 -7.54 -2.01 7.14
C GLY A 5 -6.20 -1.73 7.82
N SER A 6 -5.04 -2.01 7.19
CA SER A 6 -3.73 -1.76 7.81
C SER A 6 -3.34 -0.28 7.95
N GLY A 7 -4.13 0.66 7.40
CA GLY A 7 -3.91 2.10 7.57
C GLY A 7 -2.94 2.73 6.57
N LYS A 8 -2.64 2.10 5.44
CA LYS A 8 -1.71 2.60 4.41
C LYS A 8 -1.90 4.07 4.05
N THR A 9 -3.12 4.46 3.73
CA THR A 9 -3.45 5.83 3.34
C THR A 9 -3.26 6.79 4.52
N THR A 10 -3.65 6.40 5.73
CA THR A 10 -3.52 7.22 6.94
C THR A 10 -2.06 7.47 7.28
N PHE A 11 -1.27 6.40 7.42
CA PHE A 11 0.15 6.51 7.75
C PHE A 11 0.96 7.10 6.61
N GLY A 12 0.61 6.77 5.35
CA GLY A 12 1.26 7.34 4.18
C GLY A 12 1.08 8.86 4.09
N ARG A 13 -0.12 9.36 4.31
CA ARG A 13 -0.39 10.81 4.35
C ARG A 13 0.30 11.49 5.52
N ALA A 14 0.30 10.88 6.70
CA ALA A 14 1.00 11.43 7.87
C ALA A 14 2.51 11.53 7.62
N LEU A 15 3.13 10.49 7.05
CA LEU A 15 4.54 10.50 6.68
C LEU A 15 4.84 11.56 5.61
N ALA A 16 4.03 11.62 4.57
CA ALA A 16 4.19 12.61 3.49
C ALA A 16 4.11 14.04 4.00
N ALA A 17 3.15 14.33 4.89
CA ALA A 17 3.00 15.63 5.52
C ALA A 17 4.22 15.98 6.39
N ALA A 18 4.70 15.04 7.23
CA ALA A 18 5.85 15.27 8.11
C ALA A 18 7.15 15.51 7.34
N LEU A 19 7.28 14.93 6.14
CA LEU A 19 8.46 15.07 5.27
C LEU A 19 8.29 16.15 4.19
N GLN A 20 7.11 16.73 4.06
CA GLN A 20 6.74 17.64 2.97
C GLN A 20 6.92 16.98 1.58
N TRP A 21 6.66 15.69 1.48
CA TRP A 21 6.77 14.91 0.25
C TRP A 21 5.41 14.71 -0.41
N PRO A 22 5.36 14.57 -1.74
CA PRO A 22 4.14 14.17 -2.44
C PRO A 22 3.63 12.81 -1.95
N PHE A 23 2.30 12.70 -1.80
CA PHE A 23 1.60 11.47 -1.51
C PHE A 23 0.85 10.96 -2.74
N VAL A 24 0.91 9.67 -2.98
CA VAL A 24 0.17 8.98 -4.04
C VAL A 24 -0.53 7.76 -3.44
N ASP A 25 -1.82 7.61 -3.72
CA ASP A 25 -2.54 6.37 -3.43
C ASP A 25 -2.59 5.52 -4.72
N ALA A 26 -2.14 4.28 -4.62
CA ALA A 26 -2.13 3.37 -5.75
C ALA A 26 -3.54 3.03 -6.26
N ASP A 27 -4.55 3.13 -5.40
CA ASP A 27 -5.94 2.86 -5.76
C ASP A 27 -6.45 3.86 -6.81
N ASP A 28 -5.91 5.08 -6.87
CA ASP A 28 -6.25 6.10 -7.86
C ASP A 28 -5.79 5.74 -9.29
N TYR A 29 -4.94 4.75 -9.44
CA TYR A 29 -4.37 4.30 -10.73
C TYR A 29 -5.10 3.12 -11.35
N HIS A 30 -6.13 2.58 -10.68
CA HIS A 30 -6.92 1.51 -11.27
C HIS A 30 -7.76 1.99 -12.45
N SER A 31 -7.82 1.15 -13.49
CA SER A 31 -8.70 1.41 -14.64
C SER A 31 -10.18 1.41 -14.21
N PRO A 32 -11.06 2.10 -14.95
CA PRO A 32 -12.49 2.06 -14.69
C PRO A 32 -13.05 0.64 -14.62
N GLN A 33 -12.55 -0.28 -15.44
CA GLN A 33 -12.92 -1.69 -15.45
C GLN A 33 -12.54 -2.39 -14.14
N ASN A 34 -11.32 -2.15 -13.64
CA ASN A 34 -10.87 -2.69 -12.37
C ASN A 34 -11.67 -2.12 -11.19
N VAL A 35 -11.96 -0.83 -11.22
CA VAL A 35 -12.83 -0.18 -10.22
C VAL A 35 -14.23 -0.82 -10.22
N ALA A 36 -14.82 -1.06 -11.40
CA ALA A 36 -16.11 -1.72 -11.51
C ALA A 36 -16.09 -3.15 -10.95
N LYS A 37 -15.07 -3.96 -11.27
CA LYS A 37 -14.87 -5.29 -10.69
C LYS A 37 -14.78 -5.24 -9.16
N MET A 38 -13.95 -4.35 -8.62
CA MET A 38 -13.79 -4.19 -7.17
C MET A 38 -15.09 -3.78 -6.47
N ARG A 39 -15.87 -2.87 -7.09
CA ARG A 39 -17.18 -2.44 -6.56
C ARG A 39 -18.21 -3.56 -6.56
N SER A 40 -18.20 -4.43 -7.57
CA SER A 40 -19.08 -5.61 -7.62
C SER A 40 -18.63 -6.78 -6.71
N GLY A 41 -17.54 -6.60 -5.96
CA GLY A 41 -16.97 -7.66 -5.11
C GLY A 41 -16.18 -8.71 -5.87
N THR A 42 -15.95 -8.52 -7.17
CA THR A 42 -15.16 -9.45 -7.99
C THR A 42 -13.67 -9.21 -7.77
N PRO A 43 -12.89 -10.20 -7.32
CA PRO A 43 -11.45 -10.06 -7.14
C PRO A 43 -10.76 -9.79 -8.48
N LEU A 44 -9.75 -8.90 -8.44
CA LEU A 44 -8.88 -8.70 -9.60
C LEU A 44 -7.96 -9.91 -9.78
N THR A 45 -7.78 -10.34 -11.02
CA THR A 45 -6.76 -11.33 -11.40
C THR A 45 -5.37 -10.69 -11.47
N ASP A 46 -4.31 -11.49 -11.58
CA ASP A 46 -2.96 -10.95 -11.80
C ASP A 46 -2.89 -10.21 -13.15
N ALA A 47 -3.58 -10.69 -14.18
CA ALA A 47 -3.68 -10.02 -15.48
C ALA A 47 -4.35 -8.64 -15.40
N ASP A 48 -5.41 -8.51 -14.59
CA ASP A 48 -6.06 -7.21 -14.36
C ASP A 48 -5.10 -6.19 -13.71
N ARG A 49 -4.12 -6.66 -12.94
CA ARG A 49 -3.17 -5.80 -12.23
C ARG A 49 -1.99 -5.35 -13.07
N VAL A 50 -1.66 -6.05 -14.15
CA VAL A 50 -0.49 -5.72 -15.00
C VAL A 50 -0.49 -4.25 -15.45
N PRO A 51 -1.56 -3.70 -16.07
CA PRO A 51 -1.55 -2.30 -16.50
C PRO A 51 -1.47 -1.31 -15.33
N TRP A 52 -2.08 -1.66 -14.20
CA TRP A 52 -2.04 -0.86 -12.98
C TRP A 52 -0.63 -0.81 -12.39
N LEU A 53 0.06 -1.96 -12.27
CA LEU A 53 1.46 -2.03 -11.83
C LEU A 53 2.39 -1.27 -12.76
N ALA A 54 2.18 -1.36 -14.08
CA ALA A 54 2.96 -0.61 -15.05
C ALA A 54 2.81 0.91 -14.89
N SER A 55 1.59 1.38 -14.63
CA SER A 55 1.33 2.81 -14.37
C SER A 55 2.00 3.31 -13.10
N LEU A 56 1.98 2.50 -12.03
CA LEU A 56 2.66 2.83 -10.78
C LEU A 56 4.19 2.79 -10.94
N HIS A 57 4.73 1.79 -11.63
CA HIS A 57 6.15 1.72 -11.96
C HIS A 57 6.60 2.98 -12.72
N ALA A 58 5.88 3.38 -13.77
CA ALA A 58 6.17 4.59 -14.50
C ALA A 58 6.15 5.85 -13.59
N ARG A 59 5.25 5.91 -12.61
CA ARG A 59 5.21 7.00 -11.62
C ARG A 59 6.43 7.00 -10.71
N ILE A 60 6.86 5.82 -10.26
CA ILE A 60 8.08 5.64 -9.44
C ILE A 60 9.32 6.04 -10.25
N VAL A 61 9.50 5.50 -11.46
CA VAL A 61 10.64 5.81 -12.33
C VAL A 61 10.75 7.32 -12.58
N ARG A 62 9.64 7.97 -12.88
CA ARG A 62 9.63 9.45 -13.08
C ARG A 62 10.12 10.20 -11.83
N ALA A 63 9.74 9.77 -10.63
CA ALA A 63 10.21 10.39 -9.40
C ALA A 63 11.71 10.15 -9.19
N LEU A 64 12.18 8.93 -9.46
CA LEU A 64 13.59 8.55 -9.35
C LEU A 64 14.48 9.34 -10.33
N ASP A 65 14.05 9.50 -11.58
CA ASP A 65 14.79 10.23 -12.61
C ASP A 65 14.91 11.73 -12.28
N ARG A 66 13.85 12.30 -11.71
CA ARG A 66 13.82 13.69 -11.27
C ARG A 66 14.44 13.92 -9.89
N ARG A 67 14.84 12.85 -9.21
CA ARG A 67 15.29 12.91 -7.80
C ARG A 67 14.25 13.55 -6.88
N GLU A 68 12.98 13.40 -7.21
CA GLU A 68 11.86 13.85 -6.41
C GLU A 68 11.47 12.77 -5.39
N PRO A 69 11.32 13.11 -4.11
CA PRO A 69 10.83 12.13 -3.14
C PRO A 69 9.34 11.81 -3.38
N LEU A 70 8.90 10.64 -2.91
CA LEU A 70 7.53 10.19 -3.06
C LEU A 70 7.14 9.22 -1.95
N VAL A 71 5.96 9.41 -1.36
CA VAL A 71 5.30 8.40 -0.53
C VAL A 71 4.17 7.76 -1.33
N LEU A 72 4.24 6.45 -1.53
CA LEU A 72 3.24 5.67 -2.26
C LEU A 72 2.54 4.68 -1.33
N ALA A 73 1.23 4.80 -1.16
CA ALA A 73 0.40 3.80 -0.50
C ALA A 73 -0.05 2.76 -1.53
N CYS A 74 0.38 1.51 -1.37
CA CYS A 74 0.05 0.41 -2.26
C CYS A 74 -0.10 -0.88 -1.45
N SER A 75 -1.03 -1.77 -1.80
CA SER A 75 -1.15 -3.08 -1.15
C SER A 75 0.10 -3.93 -1.36
N ALA A 76 0.59 -4.06 -2.58
CA ALA A 76 1.83 -4.75 -2.98
C ALA A 76 2.00 -6.14 -2.33
N LEU A 77 0.91 -6.94 -2.29
CA LEU A 77 0.81 -8.14 -1.46
C LEU A 77 1.74 -9.27 -1.87
N LYS A 78 1.95 -9.49 -3.18
CA LYS A 78 2.83 -10.52 -3.71
C LYS A 78 4.23 -9.97 -4.01
N GLU A 79 5.24 -10.82 -3.90
CA GLU A 79 6.61 -10.45 -4.26
C GLU A 79 6.73 -10.03 -5.73
N GLN A 80 6.06 -10.74 -6.62
CA GLN A 80 6.02 -10.36 -8.04
C GLN A 80 5.48 -8.95 -8.29
N TYR A 81 4.53 -8.46 -7.48
CA TYR A 81 4.03 -7.09 -7.59
C TYR A 81 5.08 -6.09 -7.09
N ARG A 82 5.76 -6.39 -5.98
CA ARG A 82 6.83 -5.54 -5.47
C ARG A 82 7.97 -5.43 -6.45
N ARG A 83 8.39 -6.54 -7.07
CA ARG A 83 9.40 -6.55 -8.14
C ARG A 83 8.96 -5.71 -9.34
N ALA A 84 7.71 -5.87 -9.80
CA ALA A 84 7.17 -5.09 -10.91
C ALA A 84 7.12 -3.57 -10.64
N LEU A 85 6.98 -3.16 -9.37
CA LEU A 85 6.96 -1.75 -8.99
C LEU A 85 8.35 -1.10 -9.04
N VAL A 86 9.42 -1.82 -8.65
CA VAL A 86 10.72 -1.18 -8.35
C VAL A 86 11.86 -1.62 -9.26
N ASP A 87 11.69 -2.69 -10.04
CA ASP A 87 12.69 -3.23 -10.95
C ASP A 87 14.13 -3.28 -10.34
N GLY A 88 14.20 -3.72 -9.08
CA GLY A 88 15.46 -3.95 -8.37
C GLY A 88 16.20 -2.69 -7.88
N THR A 89 15.64 -1.48 -7.99
CA THR A 89 16.31 -0.28 -7.48
C THR A 89 16.33 -0.21 -5.94
N ALA A 90 17.51 -0.03 -5.35
CA ALA A 90 17.69 0.16 -3.92
C ALA A 90 17.19 1.53 -3.38
N ARG A 91 16.80 2.45 -4.28
CA ARG A 91 16.29 3.78 -3.89
C ARG A 91 14.82 3.76 -3.44
N VAL A 92 14.11 2.66 -3.65
CA VAL A 92 12.74 2.46 -3.14
C VAL A 92 12.80 1.58 -1.91
N ARG A 93 12.17 2.03 -0.83
CA ARG A 93 12.10 1.28 0.44
C ARG A 93 10.66 0.91 0.75
N PHE A 94 10.46 -0.31 1.21
CA PHE A 94 9.15 -0.79 1.61
C PHE A 94 8.94 -0.67 3.11
N VAL A 95 7.78 -0.17 3.50
CA VAL A 95 7.24 -0.24 4.87
C VAL A 95 6.05 -1.19 4.85
N TYR A 96 6.13 -2.25 5.62
CA TYR A 96 5.08 -3.25 5.77
C TYR A 96 4.29 -2.99 7.05
N LEU A 97 3.02 -2.62 6.90
CA LEU A 97 2.11 -2.33 8.00
C LEU A 97 1.35 -3.60 8.40
N THR A 98 1.52 -4.02 9.64
CA THR A 98 0.86 -5.20 10.22
C THR A 98 -0.08 -4.80 11.36
N ALA A 99 -1.15 -5.55 11.56
CA ALA A 99 -2.02 -5.45 12.73
C ALA A 99 -2.72 -6.80 12.97
N PRO A 100 -3.19 -7.08 14.19
CA PRO A 100 -4.03 -8.24 14.45
C PRO A 100 -5.27 -8.25 13.55
N GLU A 101 -5.71 -9.43 13.13
CA GLU A 101 -6.85 -9.57 12.22
C GLU A 101 -8.13 -8.95 12.79
N SER A 102 -8.35 -9.06 14.10
CA SER A 102 -9.47 -8.41 14.81
C SER A 102 -9.47 -6.90 14.59
N THR A 103 -8.31 -6.24 14.74
CA THR A 103 -8.15 -4.80 14.50
C THR A 103 -8.40 -4.42 13.03
N LEU A 104 -7.93 -5.26 12.10
CA LEU A 104 -8.18 -5.04 10.67
C LEU A 104 -9.68 -5.12 10.35
N ARG A 105 -10.38 -6.13 10.89
CA ARG A 105 -11.84 -6.30 10.75
C ARG A 105 -12.61 -5.13 11.34
N GLU A 106 -12.28 -4.69 12.55
CA GLU A 106 -12.89 -3.54 13.19
C GLU A 106 -12.75 -2.26 12.37
N ARG A 107 -11.54 -1.98 11.87
CA ARG A 107 -11.28 -0.81 11.03
C ARG A 107 -12.02 -0.85 9.70
N LEU A 108 -12.20 -2.03 9.12
CA LEU A 108 -12.97 -2.19 7.89
C LEU A 108 -14.47 -2.04 8.14
N ALA A 109 -14.97 -2.51 9.29
CA ALA A 109 -16.38 -2.39 9.66
C ALA A 109 -16.85 -0.94 9.83
N THR A 110 -15.95 -0.03 10.21
CA THR A 110 -16.27 1.39 10.40
C THR A 110 -16.22 2.24 9.11
N ARG A 111 -15.80 1.64 7.98
CA ARG A 111 -15.73 2.37 6.70
C ARG A 111 -17.11 2.45 6.02
N PRO A 112 -17.47 3.61 5.41
CA PRO A 112 -18.77 3.79 4.74
C PRO A 112 -19.06 2.74 3.66
N ASP A 113 -18.03 2.24 2.97
CA ASP A 113 -18.15 1.26 1.88
C ASP A 113 -18.01 -0.21 2.35
N HIS A 114 -18.19 -0.47 3.64
CA HIS A 114 -17.97 -1.79 4.26
C HIS A 114 -18.81 -2.91 3.63
N PHE A 115 -20.07 -2.63 3.24
CA PHE A 115 -20.99 -3.64 2.74
C PHE A 115 -20.58 -4.25 1.39
N ALA A 116 -19.69 -3.62 0.65
CA ALA A 116 -19.28 -4.09 -0.67
C ALA A 116 -18.16 -5.14 -0.66
N ARG A 117 -17.53 -5.45 0.51
CA ARG A 117 -16.30 -6.25 0.54
C ARG A 117 -16.16 -7.22 1.73
N PRO A 118 -17.15 -8.08 2.04
CA PRO A 118 -17.06 -8.96 3.22
C PRO A 118 -15.85 -9.91 3.20
N ASN A 119 -15.38 -10.32 2.01
CA ASN A 119 -14.29 -11.29 1.85
C ASN A 119 -12.96 -10.65 1.42
N LEU A 120 -12.87 -9.32 1.33
CA LEU A 120 -11.66 -8.66 0.83
C LEU A 120 -10.45 -8.93 1.73
N LEU A 121 -10.63 -8.81 3.04
CA LEU A 121 -9.54 -9.01 4.00
C LEU A 121 -9.03 -10.45 3.94
N GLU A 122 -9.92 -11.44 3.96
CA GLU A 122 -9.54 -12.86 3.88
C GLU A 122 -8.79 -13.18 2.59
N SER A 123 -9.31 -12.70 1.45
CA SER A 123 -8.64 -12.84 0.16
C SER A 123 -7.26 -12.20 0.15
N GLN A 124 -7.10 -11.02 0.77
CA GLN A 124 -5.81 -10.35 0.83
C GLN A 124 -4.84 -11.02 1.80
N LEU A 125 -5.31 -11.53 2.94
CA LEU A 125 -4.48 -12.30 3.86
C LEU A 125 -3.99 -13.60 3.22
N ALA A 126 -4.86 -14.30 2.48
CA ALA A 126 -4.50 -15.50 1.73
C ALA A 126 -3.50 -15.24 0.58
N THR A 127 -3.49 -14.01 0.04
CA THR A 127 -2.61 -13.60 -1.06
C THR A 127 -1.29 -13.01 -0.57
N LEU A 128 -1.25 -12.57 0.68
CA LEU A 128 -0.11 -11.84 1.24
C LEU A 128 1.12 -12.74 1.34
N GLU A 129 2.18 -12.31 0.69
CA GLU A 129 3.54 -12.81 0.84
C GLU A 129 4.33 -11.77 1.65
N PRO A 130 4.56 -12.00 2.96
CA PRO A 130 5.30 -11.04 3.80
C PRO A 130 6.66 -10.73 3.20
N PRO A 131 7.03 -9.44 3.05
CA PRO A 131 8.32 -9.08 2.50
C PRO A 131 9.45 -9.35 3.50
N ALA A 132 10.56 -9.92 3.04
CA ALA A 132 11.75 -10.14 3.88
C ALA A 132 12.54 -8.83 4.08
N ASP A 133 12.54 -7.95 3.08
CA ASP A 133 13.40 -6.75 3.02
C ASP A 133 12.65 -5.45 3.31
N ALA A 134 11.50 -5.51 4.01
CA ALA A 134 10.73 -4.33 4.36
C ALA A 134 10.85 -4.00 5.85
N LEU A 135 10.81 -2.71 6.17
CA LEU A 135 10.59 -2.27 7.54
C LEU A 135 9.19 -2.68 7.98
N THR A 136 9.09 -3.65 8.89
CA THR A 136 7.81 -4.08 9.45
C THR A 136 7.41 -3.18 10.61
N ILE A 137 6.19 -2.65 10.58
CA ILE A 137 5.64 -1.74 11.58
C ILE A 137 4.30 -2.24 12.08
N ASP A 138 4.13 -2.21 13.39
CA ASP A 138 2.85 -2.42 14.04
C ASP A 138 1.93 -1.20 13.80
N ALA A 139 0.91 -1.40 13.00
CA ALA A 139 -0.07 -0.39 12.62
C ALA A 139 -1.17 -0.16 13.70
N THR A 140 -1.05 -0.73 14.89
CA THR A 140 -1.91 -0.38 16.03
C THR A 140 -1.44 0.88 16.74
N GLN A 141 -0.20 1.29 16.51
CA GLN A 141 0.40 2.51 17.04
C GLN A 141 -0.26 3.78 16.47
N ARG A 142 -0.07 4.90 17.16
CA ARG A 142 -0.52 6.20 16.67
C ARG A 142 0.30 6.65 15.45
N PRO A 143 -0.29 7.40 14.50
CA PRO A 143 0.39 7.83 13.29
C PRO A 143 1.74 8.53 13.55
N GLU A 144 1.82 9.36 14.57
CA GLU A 144 3.05 10.10 14.92
C GLU A 144 4.19 9.13 15.29
N GLN A 145 3.89 8.08 16.07
CA GLN A 145 4.87 7.08 16.48
C GLN A 145 5.39 6.27 15.28
N VAL A 146 4.48 5.91 14.37
CA VAL A 146 4.82 5.20 13.13
C VAL A 146 5.72 6.09 12.24
N VAL A 147 5.37 7.36 12.08
CA VAL A 147 6.18 8.32 11.31
C VAL A 147 7.57 8.48 11.91
N ASP A 148 7.68 8.65 13.22
CA ASP A 148 8.97 8.79 13.90
C ASP A 148 9.82 7.52 13.78
N GLN A 149 9.20 6.34 13.83
CA GLN A 149 9.90 5.07 13.62
C GLN A 149 10.45 4.98 12.19
N ILE A 150 9.63 5.26 11.17
CA ILE A 150 10.05 5.24 9.76
C ILE A 150 11.22 6.21 9.53
N ARG A 151 11.12 7.43 10.07
CA ARG A 151 12.16 8.44 9.92
C ARG A 151 13.48 7.99 10.53
N ARG A 152 13.47 7.43 11.73
CA ARG A 152 14.69 6.92 12.39
C ARG A 152 15.34 5.79 11.59
N GLU A 153 14.55 4.79 11.18
CA GLU A 153 15.05 3.61 10.47
C GLU A 153 15.59 3.94 9.08
N PHE A 154 15.06 4.95 8.42
CA PHE A 154 15.47 5.34 7.08
C PHE A 154 16.43 6.55 7.05
N GLY A 155 16.70 7.18 8.19
CA GLY A 155 17.55 8.36 8.27
C GLY A 155 16.96 9.59 7.59
N LEU A 156 15.65 9.84 7.77
CA LEU A 156 14.89 10.94 7.15
C LEU A 156 14.66 12.12 8.09
#